data_9b149b1f8922035e9bfd3c7019c9b763
#
_entry.id   9b149b1f8922035e9bfd3c7019c9b763
#
_cell.length_a   1.000
_cell.length_b   1.000
_cell.length_c   1.000
_cell.angle_alpha   90.00
_cell.angle_beta   90.00
_cell.angle_gamma   90.00
#
_symmetry.space_group_name_H-M   'P 1'
#
loop_
_entity.id
_entity.type
_entity.pdbx_description
1 polymer ?
#
loop_
_entity_poly.entity_id
_entity_poly.type
_entity_poly.pdbx_seq_one_letter_code
_entity_poly.pdbx_strand_id
1 'polypeptide(L)'
;DYSQNGAYFITFCTQGRVHLFWKEPTRLRQNSRAVGARIARPSPCPELSAIGNVVEQAILQIPDKYPTVHLEKYAVMPNHVHLLLLIQGDGRALRAPTVSNIVQQLKSCVTKHLHHPIWQKSFHDHVIRTQTDYETIWLYIDSNPQTWQTDCLNPNRNNPQQSDTRKDVTL
;
A
#
# COMPACT_ATOMS: atom_id res chain seq x y z
N ASP A 1 -20.47 -10.48 1.62
CA ASP A 1 -20.45 -10.62 0.16
C ASP A 1 -19.60 -9.50 -0.43
N TYR A 2 -18.38 -9.83 -0.90
CA TYR A 2 -17.39 -8.88 -1.42
C TYR A 2 -17.59 -8.55 -2.92
N SER A 3 -18.75 -8.86 -3.47
CA SER A 3 -19.15 -8.56 -4.86
C SER A 3 -20.14 -7.39 -4.94
N GLN A 4 -20.44 -6.77 -3.81
CA GLN A 4 -21.39 -5.64 -3.77
C GLN A 4 -20.71 -4.33 -4.16
N ASN A 5 -21.50 -3.44 -4.76
CA ASN A 5 -21.09 -2.06 -4.97
C ASN A 5 -20.73 -1.40 -3.64
N GLY A 6 -19.64 -0.67 -3.60
CA GLY A 6 -19.22 0.01 -2.39
C GLY A 6 -17.74 0.41 -2.42
N ALA A 7 -17.34 1.16 -1.41
CA ALA A 7 -15.97 1.52 -1.19
C ALA A 7 -15.30 0.55 -0.20
N TYR A 8 -14.06 0.18 -0.50
CA TYR A 8 -13.30 -0.80 0.26
C TYR A 8 -11.92 -0.28 0.57
N PHE A 9 -11.56 -0.29 1.84
CA PHE A 9 -10.18 -0.07 2.27
C PHE A 9 -9.50 -1.42 2.48
N ILE A 10 -8.33 -1.59 1.86
CA ILE A 10 -7.63 -2.87 1.81
C ILE A 10 -6.19 -2.67 2.24
N THR A 11 -5.69 -3.58 3.11
CA THR A 11 -4.29 -3.61 3.52
C THR A 11 -3.73 -5.01 3.37
N PHE A 12 -2.57 -5.15 2.72
CA PHE A 12 -1.86 -6.42 2.63
C PHE A 12 -0.35 -6.22 2.76
N CYS A 13 0.29 -7.16 3.44
CA CYS A 13 1.67 -7.03 3.89
C CYS A 13 2.61 -8.01 3.17
N THR A 14 3.90 -7.68 3.19
CA THR A 14 4.98 -8.62 2.86
C THR A 14 5.05 -9.72 3.90
N GLN A 15 5.55 -10.89 3.50
CA GLN A 15 5.82 -11.99 4.42
C GLN A 15 6.86 -11.57 5.45
N GLY A 16 6.56 -11.83 6.73
CA GLY A 16 7.43 -11.40 7.84
C GLY A 16 7.52 -9.88 8.02
N ARG A 17 6.69 -9.08 7.33
CA ARG A 17 6.73 -7.60 7.35
C ARG A 17 8.11 -7.04 6.98
N VAL A 18 8.81 -7.70 6.07
CA VAL A 18 10.12 -7.25 5.57
C VAL A 18 9.95 -5.99 4.73
N HIS A 19 10.81 -5.00 4.93
CA HIS A 19 10.83 -3.76 4.16
C HIS A 19 11.40 -4.04 2.76
N LEU A 20 10.55 -4.02 1.74
CA LEU A 20 10.91 -4.32 0.36
C LEU A 20 10.64 -3.17 -0.61
N PHE A 21 9.72 -2.25 -0.27
CA PHE A 21 9.14 -1.37 -1.27
C PHE A 21 9.75 0.02 -1.32
N TRP A 22 10.40 0.48 -0.25
CA TRP A 22 11.12 1.75 -0.27
C TRP A 22 12.60 1.54 -0.47
N LYS A 23 13.27 2.49 -1.11
CA LYS A 23 14.72 2.54 -1.11
C LYS A 23 15.22 2.87 0.29
N GLU A 24 16.31 2.22 0.70
CA GLU A 24 17.05 2.67 1.87
C GLU A 24 17.47 4.13 1.65
N PRO A 25 17.35 5.01 2.68
CA PRO A 25 17.74 6.39 2.54
C PRO A 25 19.25 6.47 2.30
N THR A 26 19.63 6.51 1.04
CA THR A 26 21.00 6.88 0.66
C THR A 26 21.21 8.33 1.07
N ARG A 27 22.17 8.59 1.94
CA ARG A 27 22.54 9.93 2.39
C ARG A 27 23.04 10.80 1.23
N LEU A 28 22.26 11.10 0.22
CA LEU A 28 22.50 12.12 -0.82
C LEU A 28 21.46 11.97 -1.94
N ARG A 29 20.52 12.88 -1.98
CA ARG A 29 19.97 13.59 -3.13
C ARG A 29 18.52 13.98 -2.92
N GLN A 30 18.35 15.24 -2.55
CA GLN A 30 17.15 16.01 -2.88
C GLN A 30 17.20 16.25 -4.39
N ASN A 31 16.27 15.69 -5.14
CA ASN A 31 15.72 16.18 -6.41
C ASN A 31 15.19 15.00 -7.24
N SER A 32 13.89 14.80 -7.20
CA SER A 32 13.18 14.15 -8.31
C SER A 32 11.78 14.73 -8.42
N ARG A 33 11.55 15.40 -9.55
CA ARG A 33 10.24 15.88 -9.98
C ARG A 33 9.37 14.69 -10.34
N ALA A 34 8.24 14.56 -9.67
CA ALA A 34 7.21 13.60 -10.05
C ALA A 34 6.44 14.10 -11.27
N VAL A 35 6.37 13.28 -12.31
CA VAL A 35 5.56 13.52 -13.50
C VAL A 35 4.22 12.81 -13.32
N GLY A 36 3.18 13.58 -13.36
CA GLY A 36 1.77 13.35 -13.51
C GLY A 36 1.19 11.93 -13.42
N ALA A 37 0.64 11.57 -12.27
CA ALA A 37 -0.33 10.49 -12.17
C ALA A 37 -1.71 11.07 -11.84
N ARG A 38 -2.75 10.65 -12.59
CA ARG A 38 -4.15 11.07 -12.37
C ARG A 38 -4.74 10.53 -11.07
N ILE A 39 -4.09 9.56 -10.44
CA ILE A 39 -4.49 8.95 -9.17
C ILE A 39 -3.58 9.51 -8.10
N ALA A 40 -4.17 10.05 -7.03
CA ALA A 40 -3.44 10.79 -6.02
C ALA A 40 -2.54 9.87 -5.18
N ARG A 41 -1.25 9.90 -5.48
CA ARG A 41 -0.19 9.38 -4.60
C ARG A 41 0.07 10.37 -3.48
N PRO A 42 0.29 9.92 -2.22
CA PRO A 42 0.66 10.82 -1.13
C PRO A 42 1.89 11.68 -1.44
N SER A 43 1.93 12.93 -0.96
CA SER A 43 3.04 13.85 -1.15
C SER A 43 3.50 14.46 0.18
N PRO A 44 4.81 14.49 0.52
CA PRO A 44 5.94 13.94 -0.22
C PRO A 44 5.98 12.41 -0.16
N CYS A 45 6.27 11.76 -1.27
CA CYS A 45 6.35 10.32 -1.34
C CYS A 45 7.79 9.82 -1.32
N PRO A 46 8.15 8.87 -0.46
CA PRO A 46 9.46 8.25 -0.46
C PRO A 46 9.77 7.57 -1.80
N GLU A 47 11.06 7.46 -2.13
CA GLU A 47 11.48 6.82 -3.36
C GLU A 47 11.27 5.30 -3.27
N LEU A 48 10.54 4.74 -4.23
CA LEU A 48 10.29 3.30 -4.28
C LEU A 48 11.52 2.53 -4.74
N SER A 49 11.71 1.35 -4.17
CA SER A 49 12.66 0.35 -4.66
C SER A 49 12.23 -0.20 -6.03
N ALA A 50 13.08 -1.00 -6.66
CA ALA A 50 12.70 -1.72 -7.88
C ALA A 50 11.44 -2.60 -7.65
N ILE A 51 11.37 -3.30 -6.51
CA ILE A 51 10.20 -4.11 -6.13
C ILE A 51 8.99 -3.22 -5.88
N GLY A 52 9.15 -2.08 -5.19
CA GLY A 52 8.08 -1.11 -4.95
C GLY A 52 7.49 -0.57 -6.25
N ASN A 53 8.33 -0.28 -7.26
CA ASN A 53 7.86 0.15 -8.57
C ASN A 53 7.04 -0.94 -9.29
N VAL A 54 7.44 -2.21 -9.20
CA VAL A 54 6.66 -3.33 -9.75
C VAL A 54 5.29 -3.41 -9.09
N VAL A 55 5.24 -3.25 -7.76
CA VAL A 55 3.98 -3.24 -7.00
C VAL A 55 3.11 -2.06 -7.44
N GLU A 56 3.66 -0.87 -7.54
CA GLU A 56 2.93 0.33 -7.96
C GLU A 56 2.36 0.17 -9.36
N GLN A 57 3.13 -0.34 -10.31
CA GLN A 57 2.64 -0.61 -11.67
C GLN A 57 1.48 -1.62 -11.68
N ALA A 58 1.55 -2.66 -10.85
CA ALA A 58 0.46 -3.63 -10.73
C ALA A 58 -0.82 -3.01 -10.14
N ILE A 59 -0.68 -2.06 -9.19
CA ILE A 59 -1.80 -1.31 -8.61
C ILE A 59 -2.45 -0.43 -9.67
N LEU A 60 -1.66 0.33 -10.42
CA LEU A 60 -2.16 1.25 -11.45
C LEU A 60 -2.87 0.55 -12.61
N GLN A 61 -2.61 -0.75 -12.82
CA GLN A 61 -3.30 -1.57 -13.82
C GLN A 61 -4.67 -2.12 -13.34
N ILE A 62 -5.08 -1.88 -12.10
CA ILE A 62 -6.37 -2.38 -11.58
C ILE A 62 -7.55 -1.87 -12.43
N PRO A 63 -7.70 -0.56 -12.71
CA PRO A 63 -8.83 -0.06 -13.48
C PRO A 63 -8.87 -0.61 -14.92
N ASP A 64 -7.72 -0.86 -15.54
CA ASP A 64 -7.64 -1.41 -16.90
C ASP A 64 -8.12 -2.88 -16.93
N LYS A 65 -7.84 -3.65 -15.86
CA LYS A 65 -8.25 -5.05 -15.74
C LYS A 65 -9.69 -5.21 -15.28
N TYR A 66 -10.20 -4.24 -14.53
CA TYR A 66 -11.51 -4.27 -13.92
C TYR A 66 -12.24 -2.94 -14.17
N PRO A 67 -12.93 -2.78 -15.32
CA PRO A 67 -13.57 -1.51 -15.68
C PRO A 67 -14.62 -1.01 -14.67
N THR A 68 -15.12 -1.89 -13.81
CA THR A 68 -16.09 -1.58 -12.74
C THR A 68 -15.41 -1.21 -11.41
N VAL A 69 -14.08 -1.16 -11.38
CA VAL A 69 -13.29 -0.86 -10.17
C VAL A 69 -12.52 0.43 -10.37
N HIS A 70 -12.80 1.41 -9.54
CA HIS A 70 -12.06 2.66 -9.50
C HIS A 70 -11.02 2.60 -8.38
N LEU A 71 -9.78 2.92 -8.72
CA LEU A 71 -8.71 3.09 -7.76
C LEU A 71 -8.73 4.55 -7.28
N GLU A 72 -9.31 4.77 -6.10
CA GLU A 72 -9.49 6.12 -5.55
C GLU A 72 -8.20 6.66 -4.92
N LYS A 73 -7.53 5.83 -4.13
CA LYS A 73 -6.28 6.18 -3.44
C LYS A 73 -5.45 4.94 -3.16
N TYR A 74 -4.13 5.11 -3.07
CA TYR A 74 -3.24 4.05 -2.62
C TYR A 74 -2.00 4.62 -1.92
N ALA A 75 -1.35 3.79 -1.10
CA ALA A 75 -0.02 4.03 -0.58
C ALA A 75 0.79 2.74 -0.61
N VAL A 76 2.01 2.83 -1.15
CA VAL A 76 3.00 1.75 -1.09
C VAL A 76 3.94 2.09 0.07
N MET A 77 3.77 1.38 1.19
CA MET A 77 4.55 1.53 2.41
C MET A 77 5.76 0.60 2.39
N PRO A 78 6.76 0.71 3.28
CA PRO A 78 7.96 -0.15 3.23
C PRO A 78 7.69 -1.65 3.17
N ASN A 79 6.65 -2.13 3.86
CA ASN A 79 6.34 -3.55 4.02
C ASN A 79 4.86 -3.91 3.79
N HIS A 80 4.05 -2.97 3.34
CA HIS A 80 2.63 -3.20 3.07
C HIS A 80 2.09 -2.20 2.04
N VAL A 81 0.88 -2.46 1.60
CA VAL A 81 0.13 -1.61 0.66
C VAL A 81 -1.23 -1.30 1.25
N HIS A 82 -1.64 -0.06 1.12
CA HIS A 82 -3.03 0.38 1.31
C HIS A 82 -3.67 0.69 -0.04
N LEU A 83 -4.91 0.24 -0.23
CA LEU A 83 -5.75 0.57 -1.38
C LEU A 83 -7.10 1.07 -0.90
N LEU A 84 -7.61 2.11 -1.53
CA LEU A 84 -8.99 2.55 -1.47
C LEU A 84 -9.61 2.29 -2.85
N LEU A 85 -10.50 1.32 -2.93
CA LEU A 85 -11.19 0.92 -4.15
C LEU A 85 -12.67 1.25 -4.07
N LEU A 86 -13.24 1.77 -5.15
CA LEU A 86 -14.68 1.90 -5.32
C LEU A 86 -15.12 0.90 -6.40
N ILE A 87 -16.00 -0.04 -6.04
CA ILE A 87 -16.58 -1.02 -6.96
C ILE A 87 -17.97 -0.54 -7.35
N GLN A 88 -18.19 -0.33 -8.65
CA GLN A 88 -19.46 0.14 -9.23
C GLN A 88 -19.89 -0.80 -10.36
N GLY A 89 -20.58 -1.87 -10.02
CA GLY A 89 -21.17 -2.77 -11.02
C GLY A 89 -22.52 -2.20 -11.51
N ASP A 90 -22.74 -2.29 -12.80
CA ASP A 90 -23.99 -1.89 -13.46
C ASP A 90 -25.12 -2.93 -13.33
N GLY A 91 -24.93 -3.94 -12.50
CA GLY A 91 -25.89 -5.03 -12.28
C GLY A 91 -26.02 -6.00 -13.48
N ARG A 92 -25.33 -5.76 -14.59
CA ARG A 92 -25.37 -6.59 -15.82
C ARG A 92 -24.19 -7.55 -15.95
N ALA A 93 -23.11 -7.30 -15.26
CA ALA A 93 -21.96 -8.21 -15.27
C ALA A 93 -22.29 -9.48 -14.48
N LEU A 94 -22.24 -10.61 -15.15
CA LEU A 94 -22.46 -11.95 -14.57
C LEU A 94 -21.59 -12.28 -13.36
N ARG A 95 -20.52 -11.52 -13.11
CA ARG A 95 -19.67 -11.53 -11.90
C ARG A 95 -18.92 -10.21 -11.76
N ALA A 96 -19.34 -9.37 -10.85
CA ALA A 96 -18.48 -8.28 -10.37
C ALA A 96 -17.20 -8.88 -9.75
N PRO A 97 -16.01 -8.30 -9.98
CA PRO A 97 -14.79 -8.78 -9.36
C PRO A 97 -14.89 -8.61 -7.85
N THR A 98 -14.61 -9.65 -7.10
CA THR A 98 -14.55 -9.54 -5.64
C THR A 98 -13.23 -8.90 -5.22
N VAL A 99 -13.23 -8.19 -4.08
CA VAL A 99 -11.99 -7.66 -3.47
C VAL A 99 -10.91 -8.74 -3.36
N SER A 100 -11.30 -9.96 -2.97
CA SER A 100 -10.39 -11.11 -2.87
C SER A 100 -9.73 -11.45 -4.19
N ASN A 101 -10.49 -11.45 -5.30
CA ASN A 101 -9.95 -11.74 -6.63
C ASN A 101 -8.98 -10.65 -7.09
N ILE A 102 -9.30 -9.38 -6.84
CA ILE A 102 -8.45 -8.23 -7.18
C ILE A 102 -7.10 -8.35 -6.45
N VAL A 103 -7.14 -8.54 -5.13
CA VAL A 103 -5.93 -8.67 -4.30
C VAL A 103 -5.11 -9.90 -4.69
N GLN A 104 -5.77 -11.05 -4.92
CA GLN A 104 -5.09 -12.28 -5.34
C GLN A 104 -4.39 -12.12 -6.69
N GLN A 105 -5.06 -11.51 -7.67
CA GLN A 105 -4.46 -11.29 -8.98
C GLN A 105 -3.31 -10.29 -8.94
N LEU A 106 -3.43 -9.20 -8.16
CA LEU A 106 -2.35 -8.26 -7.94
C LEU A 106 -1.13 -8.96 -7.32
N LYS A 107 -1.32 -9.67 -6.22
CA LYS A 107 -0.25 -10.43 -5.55
C LYS A 107 0.40 -11.45 -6.51
N SER A 108 -0.40 -12.15 -7.30
CA SER A 108 0.09 -13.14 -8.27
C SER A 108 0.89 -12.48 -9.39
N CYS A 109 0.44 -11.35 -9.91
CA CYS A 109 1.14 -10.58 -10.96
C CYS A 109 2.53 -10.17 -10.48
N VAL A 110 2.64 -9.58 -9.29
CA VAL A 110 3.91 -9.18 -8.69
C VAL A 110 4.81 -10.39 -8.42
N THR A 111 4.27 -11.47 -7.84
CA THR A 111 5.03 -12.70 -7.57
C THR A 111 5.61 -13.31 -8.85
N LYS A 112 4.83 -13.34 -9.94
CA LYS A 112 5.29 -13.83 -11.24
C LYS A 112 6.42 -12.96 -11.81
N HIS A 113 6.31 -11.64 -11.68
CA HIS A 113 7.33 -10.71 -12.15
C HIS A 113 8.64 -10.87 -11.37
N LEU A 114 8.55 -11.09 -10.06
CA LEU A 114 9.71 -11.22 -9.17
C LEU A 114 10.30 -12.64 -9.13
N HIS A 115 9.58 -13.64 -9.67
CA HIS A 115 9.93 -15.07 -9.63
C HIS A 115 10.04 -15.66 -8.21
N HIS A 116 9.56 -14.97 -7.17
CA HIS A 116 9.50 -15.49 -5.80
C HIS A 116 8.34 -14.85 -5.01
N PRO A 117 7.77 -15.57 -4.03
CA PRO A 117 6.68 -15.05 -3.20
C PRO A 117 7.21 -14.02 -2.21
N ILE A 118 6.49 -12.90 -2.10
CA ILE A 118 6.82 -11.83 -1.15
C ILE A 118 5.68 -11.50 -0.19
N TRP A 119 4.49 -12.06 -0.39
CA TRP A 119 3.27 -11.66 0.29
C TRP A 119 2.88 -12.58 1.43
N GLN A 120 2.29 -12.03 2.48
CA GLN A 120 1.47 -12.80 3.41
C GLN A 120 0.26 -13.38 2.69
N LYS A 121 -0.24 -14.54 3.15
CA LYS A 121 -1.40 -15.21 2.53
C LYS A 121 -2.66 -14.36 2.61
N SER A 122 -2.93 -13.77 3.77
CA SER A 122 -4.12 -12.96 4.04
C SER A 122 -3.96 -11.50 3.60
N PHE A 123 -5.06 -10.78 3.66
CA PHE A 123 -5.15 -9.32 3.62
C PHE A 123 -6.22 -8.89 4.62
N HIS A 124 -6.23 -7.63 4.98
CA HIS A 124 -7.27 -6.99 5.79
C HIS A 124 -8.09 -6.10 4.89
N ASP A 125 -9.40 -6.11 5.06
CA ASP A 125 -10.33 -5.24 4.37
C ASP A 125 -11.34 -4.63 5.34
N HIS A 126 -11.82 -3.45 4.98
CA HIS A 126 -12.88 -2.72 5.66
C HIS A 126 -13.84 -2.16 4.62
N VAL A 127 -15.14 -2.44 4.80
CA VAL A 127 -16.21 -1.90 3.95
C VAL A 127 -16.58 -0.51 4.45
N ILE A 128 -16.37 0.50 3.61
CA ILE A 128 -16.69 1.89 3.93
C ILE A 128 -18.17 2.12 3.69
N ARG A 129 -18.87 2.64 4.69
CA ARG A 129 -20.33 2.80 4.65
C ARG A 129 -20.78 4.24 4.77
N THR A 130 -19.94 5.14 5.22
CA THR A 130 -20.27 6.54 5.42
C THR A 130 -19.26 7.46 4.75
N GLN A 131 -19.68 8.67 4.42
CA GLN A 131 -18.80 9.68 3.87
C GLN A 131 -17.67 10.05 4.85
N THR A 132 -17.98 10.14 6.13
CA THR A 132 -16.98 10.45 7.18
C THR A 132 -15.90 9.35 7.27
N ASP A 133 -16.29 8.07 7.16
CA ASP A 133 -15.36 6.95 7.14
C ASP A 133 -14.45 7.01 5.90
N TYR A 134 -15.05 7.32 4.73
CA TYR A 134 -14.30 7.52 3.49
C TYR A 134 -13.24 8.61 3.60
N GLU A 135 -13.62 9.79 4.09
CA GLU A 135 -12.72 10.93 4.26
C GLU A 135 -11.60 10.62 5.27
N THR A 136 -11.93 9.95 6.37
CA THR A 136 -10.97 9.53 7.38
C THR A 136 -9.93 8.58 6.78
N ILE A 137 -10.35 7.58 6.02
CA ILE A 137 -9.47 6.62 5.36
C ILE A 137 -8.65 7.28 4.27
N TRP A 138 -9.24 8.20 3.50
CA TRP A 138 -8.52 8.97 2.50
C TRP A 138 -7.34 9.73 3.12
N LEU A 139 -7.60 10.49 4.19
CA LEU A 139 -6.59 11.25 4.92
C LEU A 139 -5.54 10.32 5.56
N TYR A 140 -5.97 9.19 6.10
CA TYR A 140 -5.07 8.17 6.65
C TYR A 140 -4.09 7.67 5.59
N ILE A 141 -4.56 7.27 4.41
CA ILE A 141 -3.69 6.81 3.31
C ILE A 141 -2.75 7.93 2.86
N ASP A 142 -3.23 9.18 2.80
CA ASP A 142 -2.45 10.33 2.36
C ASP A 142 -1.28 10.67 3.30
N SER A 143 -1.55 10.64 4.60
CA SER A 143 -0.56 10.97 5.63
C SER A 143 0.38 9.81 5.99
N ASN A 144 0.00 8.57 5.67
CA ASN A 144 0.68 7.37 6.13
C ASN A 144 2.17 7.34 5.78
N PRO A 145 2.63 7.69 4.55
CA PRO A 145 4.06 7.70 4.25
C PRO A 145 4.88 8.66 5.14
N GLN A 146 4.27 9.76 5.58
CA GLN A 146 4.93 10.74 6.45
C GLN A 146 4.99 10.27 7.90
N THR A 147 4.02 9.45 8.31
CA THR A 147 3.86 8.94 9.68
C THR A 147 4.39 7.50 9.83
N TRP A 148 5.15 7.00 8.87
CA TRP A 148 5.68 5.63 8.89
C TRP A 148 6.36 5.24 10.20
N GLN A 149 7.08 6.15 10.83
CA GLN A 149 7.78 5.87 12.10
C GLN A 149 6.83 5.49 13.25
N THR A 150 5.58 5.91 13.17
CA THR A 150 4.54 5.62 14.17
C THR A 150 3.52 4.59 13.70
N ASP A 151 3.64 4.10 12.47
CA ASP A 151 2.73 3.12 11.89
C ASP A 151 2.73 1.80 12.67
N CYS A 152 1.54 1.22 12.89
CA CYS A 152 1.37 -0.03 13.64
C CYS A 152 1.97 -1.26 12.92
N LEU A 153 2.19 -1.17 11.62
CA LEU A 153 2.83 -2.20 10.80
C LEU A 153 4.35 -2.02 10.70
N ASN A 154 4.90 -0.94 11.27
CA ASN A 154 6.34 -0.74 11.36
C ASN A 154 6.92 -1.60 12.49
N PRO A 155 7.75 -2.61 12.20
CA PRO A 155 8.34 -3.45 13.23
C PRO A 155 9.32 -2.69 14.15
N ASN A 156 9.84 -1.56 13.70
CA ASN A 156 10.75 -0.70 14.45
C ASN A 156 10.03 0.46 15.16
N ARG A 157 8.68 0.45 15.19
CA ARG A 157 7.91 1.45 15.89
C ARG A 157 8.29 1.50 17.35
N ASN A 158 8.89 2.62 17.77
CA ASN A 158 9.18 2.95 19.16
C ASN A 158 9.73 1.77 19.97
N ASN A 159 10.96 1.34 19.69
CA ASN A 159 11.79 0.69 20.67
C ASN A 159 12.60 1.79 21.38
N PRO A 160 12.17 2.30 22.57
CA PRO A 160 12.89 3.35 23.31
C PRO A 160 14.22 2.86 23.88
N GLN A 161 14.67 1.65 23.56
CA GLN A 161 15.85 1.01 24.16
C GLN A 161 17.08 0.95 23.25
N GLN A 162 17.11 1.66 22.11
CA GLN A 162 18.34 1.73 21.29
C GLN A 162 18.99 3.14 21.25
N SER A 163 18.61 4.04 22.14
CA SER A 163 19.41 5.23 22.40
C SER A 163 20.09 5.05 23.75
N ASP A 164 21.36 4.73 23.72
CA ASP A 164 22.35 4.91 24.80
C ASP A 164 22.95 3.64 25.41
N THR A 165 23.81 2.96 24.65
CA THR A 165 24.93 2.19 25.23
C THR A 165 26.21 2.49 24.47
N ARG A 166 26.58 3.77 24.41
CA ARG A 166 27.95 4.22 24.21
C ARG A 166 28.24 5.32 25.21
N LYS A 167 28.36 4.93 26.47
CA LYS A 167 29.12 5.69 27.45
C LYS A 167 30.09 4.78 28.16
N ASP A 168 31.34 5.08 27.88
CA ASP A 168 32.47 5.02 28.77
C ASP A 168 32.80 3.69 29.49
N VAL A 169 33.76 3.02 28.93
CA VAL A 169 34.82 2.44 29.81
C VAL A 169 36.13 3.08 29.44
N THR A 170 36.43 4.19 30.14
CA THR A 170 37.77 4.65 30.37
C THR A 170 38.17 4.14 31.74
N LEU A 171 39.12 3.24 31.80
CA LEU A 171 40.21 3.14 32.80
C LEU A 171 41.07 1.93 32.44
#